data_a1366fb31713ce44b46268d814ce775b
#
_entry.id   a1366fb31713ce44b46268d814ce775b
#
_cell.length_a   1.000
_cell.length_b   1.000
_cell.length_c   1.000
_cell.angle_alpha   90.00
_cell.angle_beta   90.00
_cell.angle_gamma   90.00
#
_symmetry.space_group_name_H-M   'P 1'
#
loop_
_entity.id
_entity.type
_entity.pdbx_description
1 polymer ?
#
loop_
_entity_poly.entity_id
_entity_poly.type
_entity_poly.pdbx_seq_one_letter_code
_entity_poly.pdbx_strand_id
1 'polypeptide(L)'
;VYRAVDPKKGIWKKIGELSSDRYGDANMFVDDDGRLYMYYGWSQIMPFRVVELDKKTFKEKGETKILFWSDIKNHGFEVRKPEDVIYSIFNGRRTYFEEELPWIEGPYVIKHNGKYYLQYAAIGLEFISYSHGVYVADNPMGPFVYSEHNPLTFKTSGFQVGAGHGSTFHDKKGNLWTICMIPSSYGPGRGSSELAIYPTAVDEDGIMHSNYELGDYPQCYPGVKK
;
A
#
# COMPACT_ATOMS: atom_id res chain seq x y z
N VAL A 1 -14.25 13.91 5.14
CA VAL A 1 -14.41 12.96 4.03
C VAL A 1 -15.07 13.68 2.86
N TYR A 2 -14.50 13.51 1.66
CA TYR A 2 -15.04 14.06 0.42
C TYR A 2 -15.34 12.91 -0.55
N ARG A 3 -16.42 13.06 -1.32
CA ARG A 3 -16.77 12.13 -2.38
C ARG A 3 -16.65 12.83 -3.72
N ALA A 4 -16.01 12.19 -4.70
CA ALA A 4 -16.00 12.67 -6.06
C ALA A 4 -17.42 12.60 -6.65
N VAL A 5 -17.90 13.73 -7.13
CA VAL A 5 -19.18 13.82 -7.88
C VAL A 5 -18.89 13.65 -9.37
N ASP A 6 -17.84 14.29 -9.84
CA ASP A 6 -17.28 14.11 -11.17
C ASP A 6 -15.73 14.17 -11.06
N PRO A 7 -15.06 13.01 -10.96
CA PRO A 7 -13.61 12.98 -10.78
C PRO A 7 -12.85 13.57 -11.99
N LYS A 8 -13.41 13.48 -13.21
CA LYS A 8 -12.79 14.03 -14.42
C LYS A 8 -12.76 15.56 -14.40
N LYS A 9 -13.75 16.18 -13.78
CA LYS A 9 -13.84 17.64 -13.62
C LYS A 9 -13.29 18.14 -12.28
N GLY A 10 -12.78 17.23 -11.43
CA GLY A 10 -12.31 17.59 -10.09
C GLY A 10 -13.41 18.09 -9.15
N ILE A 11 -14.67 17.66 -9.38
CA ILE A 11 -15.80 18.12 -8.56
C ILE A 11 -15.96 17.17 -7.37
N TRP A 12 -15.80 17.72 -6.17
CA TRP A 12 -15.88 17.02 -4.91
C TRP A 12 -16.94 17.62 -3.98
N LYS A 13 -17.62 16.77 -3.23
CA LYS A 13 -18.58 17.17 -2.20
C LYS A 13 -18.11 16.65 -0.84
N LYS A 14 -18.04 17.54 0.14
CA LYS A 14 -17.84 17.11 1.55
C LYS A 14 -19.08 16.32 1.99
N ILE A 15 -18.86 15.14 2.55
CA ILE A 15 -19.92 14.21 2.97
C ILE A 15 -19.83 13.85 4.46
N GLY A 16 -18.73 14.19 5.14
CA GLY A 16 -18.58 13.96 6.57
C GLY A 16 -17.20 14.34 7.08
N GLU A 17 -17.01 14.09 8.36
CA GLU A 17 -15.75 14.29 9.08
C GLU A 17 -15.41 13.04 9.86
N LEU A 18 -14.13 12.73 9.96
CA LEU A 18 -13.62 11.67 10.82
C LEU A 18 -13.59 12.15 12.27
N SER A 19 -13.69 11.22 13.22
CA SER A 19 -13.71 11.53 14.66
C SER A 19 -12.32 11.83 15.23
N SER A 20 -11.25 11.53 14.50
CA SER A 20 -9.86 11.75 14.91
C SER A 20 -9.01 12.23 13.75
N ASP A 21 -7.93 12.91 14.06
CA ASP A 21 -6.87 13.35 13.15
C ASP A 21 -5.66 12.38 13.11
N ARG A 22 -5.73 11.27 13.86
CA ARG A 22 -4.62 10.31 14.03
C ARG A 22 -4.68 9.10 13.09
N TYR A 23 -5.33 9.26 11.96
CA TYR A 23 -5.42 8.20 10.96
C TYR A 23 -4.31 8.35 9.90
N GLY A 24 -3.10 7.95 10.24
CA GLY A 24 -1.99 7.96 9.28
C GLY A 24 -2.20 6.96 8.16
N ASP A 25 -1.97 7.37 6.91
CA ASP A 25 -2.07 6.56 5.69
C ASP A 25 -3.39 5.78 5.56
N ALA A 26 -4.50 6.42 5.89
CA ALA A 26 -5.79 5.75 6.01
C ALA A 26 -6.35 5.28 4.66
N ASN A 27 -6.81 4.03 4.63
CA ASN A 27 -7.58 3.43 3.54
C ASN A 27 -9.00 3.13 4.01
N MET A 28 -9.99 3.55 3.23
CA MET A 28 -11.40 3.19 3.43
C MET A 28 -11.81 2.07 2.49
N PHE A 29 -12.35 1.01 3.05
CA PHE A 29 -12.82 -0.16 2.33
C PHE A 29 -14.32 -0.38 2.61
N VAL A 30 -15.11 -0.54 1.55
CA VAL A 30 -16.53 -0.92 1.62
C VAL A 30 -16.64 -2.38 1.26
N ASP A 31 -17.12 -3.20 2.18
CA ASP A 31 -17.33 -4.62 1.96
C ASP A 31 -18.64 -4.90 1.19
N ASP A 32 -18.80 -6.13 0.69
CA ASP A 32 -19.96 -6.56 -0.09
C ASP A 32 -21.29 -6.46 0.69
N ASP A 33 -21.24 -6.62 2.01
CA ASP A 33 -22.41 -6.41 2.89
C ASP A 33 -22.70 -4.92 3.14
N GLY A 34 -21.86 -4.09 2.57
CA GLY A 34 -21.96 -2.64 2.62
C GLY A 34 -21.45 -2.02 3.91
N ARG A 35 -20.80 -2.74 4.81
CA ARG A 35 -20.07 -2.15 5.95
C ARG A 35 -18.86 -1.36 5.45
N LEU A 36 -18.54 -0.31 6.17
CA LEU A 36 -17.38 0.55 5.87
C LEU A 36 -16.32 0.35 6.93
N TYR A 37 -15.14 0.01 6.50
CA TYR A 37 -13.97 -0.16 7.35
C TYR A 37 -12.90 0.88 7.03
N MET A 38 -12.15 1.29 8.03
CA MET A 38 -10.96 2.12 7.86
C MET A 38 -9.75 1.40 8.43
N TYR A 39 -8.75 1.20 7.57
CA TYR A 39 -7.44 0.68 7.93
C TYR A 39 -6.46 1.84 7.98
N TYR A 40 -5.60 1.86 8.99
CA TYR A 40 -4.63 2.95 9.19
C TYR A 40 -3.48 2.52 10.07
N GLY A 41 -2.41 3.29 10.01
CA GLY A 41 -1.20 3.11 10.79
C GLY A 41 0.04 3.29 9.94
N TRP A 42 1.12 3.63 10.57
CA TRP A 42 2.40 3.83 9.91
C TRP A 42 3.54 3.92 10.92
N SER A 43 4.75 3.61 10.46
CA SER A 43 6.00 3.71 11.21
C SER A 43 6.16 2.78 12.42
N GLN A 44 7.22 3.00 13.15
CA GLN A 44 7.62 2.20 14.31
C GLN A 44 6.73 2.37 15.55
N ILE A 45 5.92 3.42 15.60
CA ILE A 45 5.15 3.79 16.80
C ILE A 45 3.67 3.51 16.68
N MET A 46 3.19 3.15 15.49
CA MET A 46 1.78 2.92 15.22
C MET A 46 1.58 1.60 14.47
N PRO A 47 0.99 0.58 15.11
CA PRO A 47 0.62 -0.65 14.40
C PRO A 47 -0.47 -0.37 13.38
N PHE A 48 -0.67 -1.29 12.45
CA PHE A 48 -1.88 -1.25 11.65
C PHE A 48 -3.09 -1.57 12.50
N ARG A 49 -4.13 -0.82 12.25
CA ARG A 49 -5.43 -0.91 12.94
C ARG A 49 -6.55 -0.94 11.94
N VAL A 50 -7.68 -1.46 12.39
CA VAL A 50 -8.93 -1.39 11.66
C VAL A 50 -10.07 -0.99 12.60
N VAL A 51 -11.00 -0.20 12.08
CA VAL A 51 -12.24 0.16 12.77
C VAL A 51 -13.40 0.19 11.76
N GLU A 52 -14.56 -0.28 12.16
CA GLU A 52 -15.79 -0.07 11.39
C GLU A 52 -16.25 1.38 11.54
N LEU A 53 -16.66 2.01 10.44
CA LEU A 53 -17.23 3.36 10.44
C LEU A 53 -18.72 3.32 10.11
N ASP A 54 -19.47 4.23 10.72
CA ASP A 54 -20.82 4.53 10.27
C ASP A 54 -20.78 5.23 8.90
N LYS A 55 -21.46 4.67 7.90
CA LYS A 55 -21.42 5.18 6.52
C LYS A 55 -22.05 6.55 6.30
N LYS A 56 -22.86 7.02 7.24
CA LYS A 56 -23.54 8.33 7.12
C LYS A 56 -22.76 9.42 7.84
N THR A 57 -22.20 9.08 9.00
CA THR A 57 -21.53 10.05 9.86
C THR A 57 -20.01 9.96 9.80
N PHE A 58 -19.46 8.85 9.28
CA PHE A 58 -18.03 8.50 9.26
C PHE A 58 -17.37 8.43 10.64
N LYS A 59 -18.18 8.32 11.67
CA LYS A 59 -17.69 8.08 13.04
C LYS A 59 -17.41 6.61 13.26
N GLU A 60 -16.47 6.34 14.13
CA GLU A 60 -16.15 4.99 14.57
C GLU A 60 -17.38 4.29 15.17
N LYS A 61 -17.52 3.01 14.80
CA LYS A 61 -18.60 2.13 15.25
C LYS A 61 -17.99 0.86 15.85
N GLY A 62 -18.03 0.76 17.14
CA GLY A 62 -17.38 -0.32 17.88
C GLY A 62 -15.93 -0.02 18.23
N GLU A 63 -15.19 -1.08 18.54
CA GLU A 63 -13.80 -0.97 18.99
C GLU A 63 -12.81 -0.99 17.84
N THR A 64 -11.77 -0.18 17.97
CA THR A 64 -10.60 -0.25 17.10
C THR A 64 -9.78 -1.49 17.42
N LYS A 65 -9.51 -2.32 16.42
CA LYS A 65 -8.68 -3.51 16.56
C LYS A 65 -7.27 -3.26 16.05
N ILE A 66 -6.26 -3.62 16.84
CA ILE A 66 -4.87 -3.71 16.37
C ILE A 66 -4.76 -4.97 15.50
N LEU A 67 -4.24 -4.83 14.29
CA LEU A 67 -4.03 -5.93 13.38
C LEU A 67 -2.65 -6.57 13.60
N PHE A 68 -1.61 -5.81 13.39
CA PHE A 68 -0.23 -6.24 13.61
C PHE A 68 0.73 -5.04 13.69
N TRP A 69 1.91 -5.33 14.22
CA TRP A 69 3.08 -4.46 14.23
C TRP A 69 4.07 -4.91 13.16
N SER A 70 4.99 -4.04 12.76
CA SER A 70 6.18 -4.47 12.04
C SER A 70 6.91 -5.57 12.82
N ASP A 71 7.31 -6.64 12.14
CA ASP A 71 8.02 -7.78 12.73
C ASP A 71 9.38 -7.95 12.06
N ILE A 72 10.36 -7.16 12.49
CA ILE A 72 11.72 -7.19 11.94
C ILE A 72 12.35 -8.57 12.08
N LYS A 73 12.03 -9.27 13.15
CA LYS A 73 12.66 -10.56 13.47
C LYS A 73 12.31 -11.65 12.47
N ASN A 74 11.06 -11.68 12.03
CA ASN A 74 10.55 -12.71 11.14
C ASN A 74 10.38 -12.22 9.69
N HIS A 75 10.20 -10.91 9.50
CA HIS A 75 9.94 -10.28 8.20
C HIS A 75 11.02 -9.22 7.92
N GLY A 76 12.19 -9.66 7.49
CA GLY A 76 13.39 -8.83 7.41
C GLY A 76 13.30 -7.57 6.54
N PHE A 77 12.27 -7.45 5.67
CA PHE A 77 12.07 -6.23 4.89
C PHE A 77 11.16 -5.18 5.57
N GLU A 78 10.55 -5.50 6.71
CA GLU A 78 9.72 -4.56 7.48
C GLU A 78 10.57 -3.62 8.36
N VAL A 79 11.69 -3.15 7.84
CA VAL A 79 12.70 -2.41 8.58
C VAL A 79 13.33 -1.32 7.74
N ARG A 80 13.70 -0.22 8.37
CA ARG A 80 14.67 0.74 7.83
C ARG A 80 16.05 0.39 8.37
N LYS A 81 17.01 0.14 7.48
CA LYS A 81 18.39 -0.21 7.84
C LYS A 81 19.37 0.87 7.44
N PRO A 82 20.39 1.17 8.27
CA PRO A 82 21.44 2.11 7.91
C PRO A 82 22.21 1.72 6.64
N GLU A 83 22.49 0.45 6.44
CA GLU A 83 23.20 -0.08 5.29
C GLU A 83 22.41 -0.04 3.98
N ASP A 84 21.09 0.04 4.05
CA ASP A 84 20.22 0.23 2.90
C ASP A 84 20.24 1.67 2.38
N VAL A 85 20.89 2.57 3.12
CA VAL A 85 21.03 3.99 2.78
C VAL A 85 22.12 4.18 1.73
N ILE A 86 21.91 3.70 0.53
CA ILE A 86 22.83 4.03 -0.57
C ILE A 86 22.59 5.46 -1.05
N TYR A 87 21.34 5.91 -1.05
CA TYR A 87 20.97 7.30 -1.31
C TYR A 87 19.58 7.63 -0.77
N SER A 88 19.45 8.69 0.02
CA SER A 88 18.16 9.36 0.15
C SER A 88 17.81 9.96 -1.20
N ILE A 89 16.73 9.49 -1.79
CA ILE A 89 16.23 9.95 -3.09
C ILE A 89 15.72 11.39 -2.97
N PHE A 90 15.37 11.79 -1.76
CA PHE A 90 14.91 13.14 -1.46
C PHE A 90 16.07 14.08 -1.19
N ASN A 91 16.23 15.07 -2.05
CA ASN A 91 17.15 16.20 -1.91
C ASN A 91 18.65 15.87 -1.87
N GLY A 92 19.08 14.69 -2.30
CA GLY A 92 20.49 14.31 -2.29
C GLY A 92 21.13 14.28 -0.88
N ARG A 93 20.33 14.28 0.16
CA ARG A 93 20.78 14.13 1.54
C ARG A 93 20.93 12.66 1.87
N ARG A 94 22.06 12.29 2.46
CA ARG A 94 22.21 10.99 3.10
C ARG A 94 21.39 11.01 4.38
N THR A 95 20.47 10.06 4.52
CA THR A 95 19.77 9.82 5.77
C THR A 95 20.50 8.70 6.49
N TYR A 96 21.01 9.00 7.67
CA TYR A 96 21.66 7.99 8.52
C TYR A 96 20.68 7.61 9.62
N PHE A 97 20.42 6.33 9.75
CA PHE A 97 19.77 5.76 10.91
C PHE A 97 20.85 4.99 11.68
N GLU A 98 21.00 5.29 12.94
CA GLU A 98 21.98 4.62 13.80
C GLU A 98 21.58 3.19 14.18
N GLU A 99 20.27 2.89 14.08
CA GLU A 99 19.68 1.61 14.46
C GLU A 99 18.66 1.13 13.41
N GLU A 100 18.43 -0.17 13.39
CA GLU A 100 17.30 -0.76 12.64
C GLU A 100 15.98 -0.27 13.25
N LEU A 101 15.15 0.35 12.44
CA LEU A 101 13.84 0.85 12.87
C LEU A 101 12.72 0.02 12.24
N PRO A 102 11.76 -0.49 13.03
CA PRO A 102 10.55 -1.10 12.48
C PRO A 102 9.85 -0.13 11.53
N TRP A 103 9.45 -0.59 10.34
CA TRP A 103 8.77 0.30 9.41
C TRP A 103 7.76 -0.44 8.52
N ILE A 104 6.51 -0.05 8.65
CA ILE A 104 5.41 -0.38 7.76
C ILE A 104 4.55 0.85 7.56
N GLU A 105 3.94 1.02 6.38
CA GLU A 105 3.08 2.17 6.06
C GLU A 105 2.09 1.84 4.95
N GLY A 106 1.12 2.73 4.71
CA GLY A 106 0.21 2.67 3.57
C GLY A 106 -0.68 1.43 3.51
N PRO A 107 -1.42 1.07 4.58
CA PRO A 107 -2.31 -0.10 4.51
C PRO A 107 -3.41 0.13 3.48
N TYR A 108 -3.58 -0.83 2.59
CA TYR A 108 -4.64 -0.85 1.59
C TYR A 108 -5.28 -2.24 1.52
N VAL A 109 -6.60 -2.31 1.53
CA VAL A 109 -7.31 -3.59 1.48
C VAL A 109 -8.12 -3.73 0.21
N ILE A 110 -8.00 -4.90 -0.42
CA ILE A 110 -8.87 -5.36 -1.49
C ILE A 110 -9.46 -6.72 -1.12
N LYS A 111 -10.71 -6.95 -1.49
CA LYS A 111 -11.34 -8.27 -1.41
C LYS A 111 -11.28 -8.97 -2.76
N HIS A 112 -10.85 -10.21 -2.77
CA HIS A 112 -10.83 -11.06 -3.96
C HIS A 112 -11.13 -12.50 -3.57
N ASN A 113 -12.07 -13.14 -4.29
CA ASN A 113 -12.51 -14.52 -4.04
C ASN A 113 -12.83 -14.81 -2.55
N GLY A 114 -13.50 -13.87 -1.88
CA GLY A 114 -13.91 -14.01 -0.48
C GLY A 114 -12.84 -13.75 0.56
N LYS A 115 -11.58 -13.58 0.16
CA LYS A 115 -10.46 -13.24 1.06
C LYS A 115 -10.12 -11.75 1.00
N TYR A 116 -9.54 -11.24 2.08
CA TYR A 116 -9.11 -9.85 2.25
C TYR A 116 -7.60 -9.78 2.19
N TYR A 117 -7.07 -9.01 1.24
CA TYR A 117 -5.63 -8.81 1.03
C TYR A 117 -5.27 -7.42 1.52
N LEU A 118 -4.65 -7.34 2.68
CA LEU A 118 -4.10 -6.10 3.22
C LEU A 118 -2.69 -5.93 2.69
N GLN A 119 -2.54 -4.96 1.81
CA GLN A 119 -1.27 -4.57 1.21
C GLN A 119 -0.65 -3.44 2.01
N TYR A 120 0.68 -3.36 2.04
CA TYR A 120 1.40 -2.35 2.79
C TYR A 120 2.80 -2.13 2.20
N ALA A 121 3.37 -0.98 2.47
CA ALA A 121 4.74 -0.68 2.10
C ALA A 121 5.69 -0.83 3.28
N ALA A 122 6.94 -1.16 2.98
CA ALA A 122 8.01 -1.29 3.96
C ALA A 122 9.34 -0.77 3.43
N ILE A 123 10.32 -0.63 4.32
CA ILE A 123 11.66 -0.09 4.15
C ILE A 123 11.68 1.45 4.11
N GLY A 124 10.71 2.11 3.57
CA GLY A 124 10.65 3.56 3.41
C GLY A 124 10.97 3.99 1.98
N LEU A 125 10.25 5.02 1.57
CA LEU A 125 10.22 5.51 0.18
C LEU A 125 11.53 6.16 -0.29
N GLU A 126 12.44 6.46 0.62
CA GLU A 126 13.77 7.02 0.32
C GLU A 126 14.79 5.96 -0.13
N PHE A 127 14.44 4.69 -0.06
CA PHE A 127 15.32 3.57 -0.40
C PHE A 127 14.93 2.95 -1.75
N ILE A 128 15.93 2.49 -2.50
CA ILE A 128 15.72 1.75 -3.75
C ILE A 128 15.09 0.37 -3.51
N SER A 129 15.18 -0.12 -2.29
CA SER A 129 14.57 -1.36 -1.80
C SER A 129 13.12 -1.18 -1.31
N TYR A 130 12.52 0.00 -1.49
CA TYR A 130 11.11 0.24 -1.17
C TYR A 130 10.23 -0.82 -1.79
N SER A 131 9.43 -1.50 -0.98
CA SER A 131 8.70 -2.70 -1.36
C SER A 131 7.28 -2.72 -0.82
N HIS A 132 6.51 -3.64 -1.34
CA HIS A 132 5.11 -3.82 -1.02
C HIS A 132 4.87 -5.25 -0.56
N GLY A 133 4.26 -5.42 0.59
CA GLY A 133 3.92 -6.73 1.14
C GLY A 133 2.41 -6.94 1.25
N VAL A 134 2.02 -8.16 1.62
CA VAL A 134 0.62 -8.60 1.75
C VAL A 134 0.43 -9.44 3.00
N TYR A 135 -0.63 -9.14 3.72
CA TYR A 135 -1.24 -10.04 4.71
C TYR A 135 -2.63 -10.46 4.22
N VAL A 136 -3.06 -11.67 4.51
CA VAL A 136 -4.33 -12.23 4.04
C VAL A 136 -5.23 -12.62 5.21
N ALA A 137 -6.53 -12.38 5.09
CA ALA A 137 -7.53 -12.76 6.09
C ALA A 137 -8.83 -13.26 5.46
N ASP A 138 -9.60 -14.00 6.23
CA ASP A 138 -10.96 -14.41 5.87
C ASP A 138 -12.03 -13.43 6.38
N ASN A 139 -11.62 -12.42 7.14
CA ASN A 139 -12.50 -11.42 7.74
C ASN A 139 -11.88 -10.03 7.64
N PRO A 140 -12.65 -8.96 7.34
CA PRO A 140 -12.13 -7.61 7.22
C PRO A 140 -11.49 -7.08 8.52
N MET A 141 -11.91 -7.59 9.67
CA MET A 141 -11.32 -7.26 10.97
C MET A 141 -10.16 -8.20 11.35
N GLY A 142 -9.68 -9.08 10.42
CA GLY A 142 -8.64 -10.08 10.66
C GLY A 142 -9.11 -11.25 11.54
N PRO A 143 -8.21 -12.16 11.97
CA PRO A 143 -6.76 -11.97 11.95
C PRO A 143 -6.17 -12.00 10.54
N PHE A 144 -5.22 -11.13 10.29
CA PHE A 144 -4.44 -11.12 9.06
C PHE A 144 -3.17 -11.96 9.23
N VAL A 145 -2.89 -12.82 8.27
CA VAL A 145 -1.74 -13.72 8.24
C VAL A 145 -0.76 -13.24 7.18
N TYR A 146 0.51 -13.18 7.53
CA TYR A 146 1.59 -12.81 6.62
C TYR A 146 1.66 -13.77 5.44
N SER A 147 1.76 -13.25 4.22
CA SER A 147 1.98 -14.07 3.03
C SER A 147 3.46 -14.46 2.95
N GLU A 148 3.73 -15.77 2.90
CA GLU A 148 5.10 -16.30 2.78
C GLU A 148 5.78 -15.93 1.44
N HIS A 149 5.00 -15.45 0.47
CA HIS A 149 5.48 -14.97 -0.84
C HIS A 149 5.79 -13.46 -0.87
N ASN A 150 5.84 -12.82 0.29
CA ASN A 150 6.28 -11.42 0.37
C ASN A 150 7.78 -11.29 0.04
N PRO A 151 8.17 -10.14 -0.53
CA PRO A 151 7.33 -9.00 -0.88
C PRO A 151 6.57 -9.18 -2.19
N LEU A 152 5.37 -8.59 -2.29
CA LEU A 152 4.53 -8.58 -3.51
C LEU A 152 5.22 -7.85 -4.67
N THR A 153 5.86 -6.72 -4.36
CA THR A 153 6.71 -5.99 -5.30
C THR A 153 8.04 -5.67 -4.63
N PHE A 154 9.13 -5.98 -5.33
CA PHE A 154 10.48 -5.72 -4.83
C PHE A 154 11.45 -5.63 -6.01
N LYS A 155 11.98 -4.43 -6.27
CA LYS A 155 12.87 -4.24 -7.39
C LYS A 155 13.97 -3.25 -7.04
N THR A 156 15.22 -3.73 -6.98
CA THR A 156 16.39 -2.95 -6.58
C THR A 156 17.30 -2.57 -7.75
N SER A 157 16.96 -3.01 -8.95
CA SER A 157 17.75 -2.76 -10.16
C SER A 157 16.85 -2.63 -11.39
N GLY A 158 17.40 -2.13 -12.50
CA GLY A 158 16.70 -1.93 -13.76
C GLY A 158 16.23 -0.48 -13.94
N PHE A 159 15.35 -0.26 -14.89
CA PHE A 159 14.85 1.08 -15.23
C PHE A 159 13.98 1.69 -14.11
N GLN A 160 13.18 0.86 -13.47
CA GLN A 160 12.37 1.25 -12.32
C GLN A 160 12.86 0.51 -11.08
N VAL A 161 13.12 1.22 -10.00
CA VAL A 161 13.57 0.66 -8.72
C VAL A 161 12.63 1.08 -7.60
N GLY A 162 12.56 0.28 -6.53
CA GLY A 162 11.55 0.43 -5.50
C GLY A 162 10.17 0.06 -6.05
N ALA A 163 9.21 -0.11 -5.28
CA ALA A 163 7.79 -0.20 -5.65
C ALA A 163 6.99 -0.40 -4.37
N GLY A 164 6.51 0.64 -3.78
CA GLY A 164 5.77 0.57 -2.53
C GLY A 164 4.56 1.48 -2.51
N HIS A 165 3.88 1.54 -1.38
CA HIS A 165 2.74 2.40 -1.07
C HIS A 165 1.72 2.42 -2.20
N GLY A 166 1.29 1.24 -2.61
CA GLY A 166 0.42 1.06 -3.75
C GLY A 166 -0.96 0.53 -3.36
N SER A 167 -1.71 0.25 -4.39
CA SER A 167 -3.03 -0.35 -4.27
C SER A 167 -3.32 -1.26 -5.45
N THR A 168 -4.09 -2.31 -5.22
CA THR A 168 -4.54 -3.21 -6.27
C THR A 168 -6.01 -2.94 -6.59
N PHE A 169 -6.35 -2.97 -7.86
CA PHE A 169 -7.70 -2.73 -8.33
C PHE A 169 -8.08 -3.67 -9.48
N HIS A 170 -9.38 -3.84 -9.70
CA HIS A 170 -9.90 -4.54 -10.85
C HIS A 170 -10.12 -3.56 -12.00
N ASP A 171 -9.65 -3.92 -13.19
CA ASP A 171 -10.06 -3.22 -14.40
C ASP A 171 -11.50 -3.60 -14.80
N LYS A 172 -12.03 -2.98 -15.85
CA LYS A 172 -13.38 -3.26 -16.34
C LYS A 172 -13.59 -4.69 -16.87
N LYS A 173 -12.51 -5.44 -17.06
CA LYS A 173 -12.54 -6.84 -17.51
C LYS A 173 -12.36 -7.82 -16.35
N GLY A 174 -12.18 -7.30 -15.13
CA GLY A 174 -11.93 -8.10 -13.93
C GLY A 174 -10.47 -8.46 -13.69
N ASN A 175 -9.52 -8.00 -14.53
CA ASN A 175 -8.11 -8.25 -14.28
C ASN A 175 -7.62 -7.41 -13.11
N LEU A 176 -6.73 -7.97 -12.29
CA LEU A 176 -6.07 -7.27 -11.20
C LEU A 176 -4.83 -6.51 -11.70
N TRP A 177 -4.67 -5.31 -11.18
CA TRP A 177 -3.52 -4.46 -11.42
C TRP A 177 -3.08 -3.82 -10.11
N THR A 178 -1.78 -3.82 -9.85
CA THR A 178 -1.20 -3.10 -8.73
C THR A 178 -0.54 -1.82 -9.24
N ILE A 179 -0.97 -0.68 -8.70
CA ILE A 179 -0.34 0.62 -8.91
C ILE A 179 0.51 0.94 -7.69
N CYS A 180 1.76 1.31 -7.90
CA CYS A 180 2.71 1.62 -6.83
C CYS A 180 3.38 2.95 -7.09
N MET A 181 3.87 3.55 -6.02
CA MET A 181 4.85 4.61 -6.10
C MET A 181 6.24 4.01 -6.31
N ILE A 182 6.97 4.54 -7.29
CA ILE A 182 8.38 4.27 -7.48
C ILE A 182 9.18 5.55 -7.25
N PRO A 183 10.34 5.46 -6.60
CA PRO A 183 11.23 6.61 -6.52
C PRO A 183 11.80 6.93 -7.90
N SER A 184 11.80 8.20 -8.27
CA SER A 184 12.47 8.65 -9.49
C SER A 184 13.98 8.62 -9.30
N SER A 185 14.64 7.61 -9.87
CA SER A 185 16.09 7.43 -9.76
C SER A 185 16.88 8.19 -10.84
N TYR A 186 16.22 8.65 -11.90
CA TYR A 186 16.88 9.25 -13.06
C TYR A 186 16.24 10.60 -13.44
N GLY A 187 16.91 11.69 -13.16
CA GLY A 187 16.52 13.02 -13.64
C GLY A 187 16.98 14.18 -12.75
N PRO A 188 17.00 15.39 -13.31
CA PRO A 188 17.37 16.62 -12.59
C PRO A 188 16.21 17.09 -11.70
N GLY A 189 15.94 16.42 -10.65
CA GLY A 189 14.83 16.69 -9.74
C GLY A 189 14.68 15.51 -8.82
N ARG A 190 15.76 15.12 -8.17
CA ARG A 190 15.77 14.10 -7.12
C ARG A 190 14.75 14.48 -6.06
N GLY A 191 13.67 13.73 -5.99
CA GLY A 191 12.56 13.96 -5.06
C GLY A 191 11.18 13.86 -5.70
N SER A 192 11.08 13.56 -6.99
CA SER A 192 9.82 13.18 -7.61
C SER A 192 9.58 11.69 -7.43
N SER A 193 8.35 11.34 -7.17
CA SER A 193 7.87 9.97 -7.24
C SER A 193 7.10 9.80 -8.53
N GLU A 194 7.23 8.64 -9.14
CA GLU A 194 6.49 8.25 -10.34
C GLU A 194 5.52 7.12 -10.00
N LEU A 195 4.55 6.90 -10.85
CA LEU A 195 3.63 5.77 -10.73
C LEU A 195 4.04 4.65 -11.67
N ALA A 196 4.13 3.46 -11.11
CA ALA A 196 4.24 2.22 -11.86
C ALA A 196 2.95 1.42 -11.75
N ILE A 197 2.64 0.62 -12.77
CA ILE A 197 1.48 -0.26 -12.77
C ILE A 197 1.90 -1.65 -13.24
N TYR A 198 1.51 -2.67 -12.50
CA TYR A 198 1.90 -4.05 -12.73
C TYR A 198 0.70 -4.97 -12.84
N PRO A 199 0.72 -5.93 -13.78
CA PRO A 199 -0.25 -7.02 -13.77
C PRO A 199 -0.15 -7.79 -12.45
N THR A 200 -1.30 -8.11 -11.89
CA THR A 200 -1.40 -8.83 -10.61
C THR A 200 -2.38 -9.98 -10.77
N ALA A 201 -2.13 -11.07 -10.08
CA ALA A 201 -3.01 -12.22 -10.04
C ALA A 201 -3.04 -12.82 -8.64
N VAL A 202 -4.10 -13.57 -8.36
CA VAL A 202 -4.19 -14.45 -7.19
C VAL A 202 -4.28 -15.86 -7.74
N ASP A 203 -3.42 -16.74 -7.30
CA ASP A 203 -3.38 -18.14 -7.73
C ASP A 203 -4.44 -19.01 -7.03
N GLU A 204 -4.44 -20.31 -7.34
CA GLU A 204 -5.40 -21.29 -6.78
C GLU A 204 -5.24 -21.46 -5.26
N ASP A 205 -4.06 -21.22 -4.72
CA ASP A 205 -3.77 -21.29 -3.29
C ASP A 205 -4.15 -19.98 -2.54
N GLY A 206 -4.58 -18.97 -3.29
CA GLY A 206 -4.97 -17.66 -2.75
C GLY A 206 -3.77 -16.74 -2.50
N ILE A 207 -2.64 -17.01 -3.14
CA ILE A 207 -1.43 -16.20 -3.04
C ILE A 207 -1.49 -15.09 -4.09
N MET A 208 -1.26 -13.85 -3.67
CA MET A 208 -1.22 -12.71 -4.57
C MET A 208 0.20 -12.53 -5.15
N HIS A 209 0.29 -12.42 -6.46
CA HIS A 209 1.51 -12.21 -7.23
C HIS A 209 1.40 -10.96 -8.06
N SER A 210 2.49 -10.20 -8.18
CA SER A 210 2.59 -9.05 -9.07
C SER A 210 3.80 -9.19 -9.99
N ASN A 211 3.60 -8.96 -11.28
CA ASN A 211 4.71 -9.02 -12.24
C ASN A 211 5.38 -7.65 -12.38
N TYR A 212 6.13 -7.26 -11.36
CA TYR A 212 6.83 -5.98 -11.28
C TYR A 212 8.04 -5.88 -12.21
N GLU A 213 8.55 -6.99 -12.73
CA GLU A 213 9.65 -6.97 -13.72
C GLU A 213 9.22 -6.37 -15.05
N LEU A 214 7.92 -6.44 -15.38
CA LEU A 214 7.38 -5.77 -16.56
C LEU A 214 7.49 -4.24 -16.52
N GLY A 215 7.81 -3.65 -15.37
CA GLY A 215 8.06 -2.23 -15.24
C GLY A 215 9.22 -1.71 -16.09
N ASP A 216 10.14 -2.57 -16.52
CA ASP A 216 11.24 -2.19 -17.41
C ASP A 216 10.84 -2.12 -18.89
N TYR A 217 9.62 -2.51 -19.22
CA TYR A 217 9.13 -2.54 -20.59
C TYR A 217 7.95 -1.59 -20.78
N PRO A 218 7.79 -0.98 -21.97
CA PRO A 218 6.61 -0.17 -22.27
C PRO A 218 5.33 -0.97 -22.06
N GLN A 219 4.40 -0.40 -21.31
CA GLN A 219 3.13 -1.04 -20.99
C GLN A 219 1.95 -0.19 -21.47
N CYS A 220 0.84 -0.85 -21.80
CA CYS A 220 -0.42 -0.17 -22.03
C CYS A 220 -1.19 -0.07 -20.73
N TYR A 221 -1.67 1.11 -20.40
CA TYR A 221 -2.58 1.29 -19.27
C TYR A 221 -3.86 0.45 -19.46
N PRO A 222 -4.43 -0.08 -18.36
CA PRO A 222 -5.70 -0.80 -18.42
C PRO A 222 -6.78 0.02 -19.12
N GLY A 223 -7.46 -0.61 -20.08
CA GLY A 223 -8.57 0.04 -20.80
C GLY A 223 -8.17 0.91 -21.99
N VAL A 224 -6.88 1.07 -22.27
CA VAL A 224 -6.44 1.73 -23.50
C VAL A 224 -6.45 0.70 -24.65
N LYS A 225 -7.21 0.98 -25.71
CA LYS A 225 -7.11 0.20 -26.95
C LYS A 225 -5.81 0.55 -27.64
N LYS A 226 -5.09 -0.47 -28.07
CA LYS A 226 -3.95 -0.31 -28.98
C LYS A 226 -4.46 0.21 -30.34
#